data_132cb80bd1917e08956ddfee7292a6fe
#
_entry.id   132cb80bd1917e08956ddfee7292a6fe
#
_cell.length_a   1.000
_cell.length_b   1.000
_cell.length_c   1.000
_cell.angle_alpha   90.00
_cell.angle_beta   90.00
_cell.angle_gamma   90.00
#
_symmetry.space_group_name_H-M   'P 1'
#
loop_
_entity.id
_entity.type
_entity.pdbx_description
1 polymer ?
#
loop_
_entity_poly.entity_id
_entity_poly.type
_entity_poly.pdbx_seq_one_letter_code
_entity_poly.pdbx_strand_id
1 'polypeptide(L)'
;VLQSRFRQLQIVSYIGKLDHNADLWEASKDSDEAIRELASLVLSYNLMTSTNMTSQATDVHNRIKQTLRLNGYESGLKLYGTGIEDKTTEYKTSIVYLADKTVDIPNMQEQMKVILSVIDSFLNTDGGTLYIGVNDSGMGVGLQSDLAYFEFNGDKDKYARTITDAVVGAF
;
A
#
# COMPACT_ATOMS: atom_id res chain seq x y z
N VAL A 1 -2.06 -7.38 24.53
CA VAL A 1 -1.15 -6.25 24.44
C VAL A 1 -0.19 -6.42 23.26
N LEU A 2 0.49 -7.57 23.13
CA LEU A 2 1.42 -7.86 22.02
C LEU A 2 0.71 -7.81 20.66
N GLN A 3 -0.45 -8.44 20.50
CA GLN A 3 -1.25 -8.43 19.29
C GLN A 3 -1.63 -7.01 18.82
N SER A 4 -1.92 -6.12 19.76
CA SER A 4 -2.26 -4.73 19.43
C SER A 4 -1.04 -3.97 18.89
N ARG A 5 0.15 -4.17 19.47
CA ARG A 5 1.40 -3.53 19.03
C ARG A 5 1.86 -4.04 17.66
N PHE A 6 1.78 -5.34 17.41
CA PHE A 6 2.07 -5.91 16.09
C PHE A 6 1.11 -5.38 15.03
N ARG A 7 -0.20 -5.26 15.33
CA ARG A 7 -1.15 -4.63 14.42
C ARG A 7 -0.82 -3.18 14.14
N GLN A 8 -0.40 -2.41 15.15
CA GLN A 8 0.03 -1.03 14.95
C GLN A 8 1.26 -0.95 14.03
N LEU A 9 2.29 -1.77 14.26
CA LEU A 9 3.47 -1.81 13.40
C LEU A 9 3.14 -2.33 11.99
N GLN A 10 2.21 -3.25 11.86
CA GLN A 10 1.70 -3.71 10.59
C GLN A 10 1.00 -2.57 9.84
N ILE A 11 0.13 -1.80 10.51
CA ILE A 11 -0.54 -0.64 9.92
C ILE A 11 0.50 0.41 9.50
N VAL A 12 1.47 0.71 10.34
CA VAL A 12 2.54 1.67 10.03
C VAL A 12 3.38 1.19 8.83
N SER A 13 3.63 -0.11 8.70
CA SER A 13 4.31 -0.68 7.53
C SER A 13 3.50 -0.52 6.24
N TYR A 14 2.17 -0.55 6.32
CA TYR A 14 1.29 -0.32 5.17
C TYR A 14 1.23 1.14 4.74
N ILE A 15 1.40 2.08 5.67
CA ILE A 15 1.34 3.51 5.38
C ILE A 15 2.62 4.00 4.70
N GLY A 16 3.75 3.28 4.85
CA GLY A 16 5.00 3.48 4.09
C GLY A 16 5.59 4.89 4.09
N LYS A 17 5.04 5.81 4.88
CA LYS A 17 5.46 7.22 4.91
C LYS A 17 6.60 7.40 5.90
N LEU A 18 7.63 8.12 5.47
CA LEU A 18 8.75 8.56 6.31
C LEU A 18 8.30 9.26 7.60
N ASP A 19 7.11 9.84 7.61
CA ASP A 19 6.50 10.54 8.74
C ASP A 19 6.27 9.66 9.98
N HIS A 20 6.17 8.34 9.81
CA HIS A 20 6.01 7.37 10.90
C HIS A 20 7.33 6.77 11.41
N ASN A 21 8.46 7.20 10.86
CA ASN A 21 9.77 6.66 11.29
C ASN A 21 10.08 6.95 12.76
N ALA A 22 9.53 8.03 13.35
CA ALA A 22 9.69 8.32 14.78
C ALA A 22 9.06 7.23 15.66
N ASP A 23 7.84 6.81 15.35
CA ASP A 23 7.13 5.74 16.08
C ASP A 23 7.81 4.39 15.90
N LEU A 24 8.30 4.11 14.69
CA LEU A 24 9.08 2.91 14.39
C LEU A 24 10.42 2.91 15.12
N TRP A 25 11.07 4.06 15.23
CA TRP A 25 12.31 4.23 15.99
C TRP A 25 12.12 3.94 17.48
N GLU A 26 11.03 4.41 18.08
CA GLU A 26 10.71 4.09 19.46
C GLU A 26 10.35 2.58 19.61
N ALA A 27 9.59 2.01 18.68
CA ALA A 27 9.28 0.58 18.70
C ALA A 27 10.52 -0.31 18.49
N SER A 28 11.56 0.19 17.80
CA SER A 28 12.83 -0.53 17.64
C SER A 28 13.63 -0.68 18.93
N LYS A 29 13.22 0.00 20.00
CA LYS A 29 13.80 -0.10 21.37
C LYS A 29 12.90 -0.85 22.33
N ASP A 30 11.81 -1.47 21.84
CA ASP A 30 10.86 -2.19 22.69
C ASP A 30 11.54 -3.33 23.45
N SER A 31 11.02 -3.65 24.61
CA SER A 31 11.49 -4.79 25.41
C SER A 31 11.20 -6.14 24.76
N ASP A 32 10.19 -6.21 23.89
CA ASP A 32 9.85 -7.40 23.11
C ASP A 32 10.73 -7.53 21.87
N GLU A 33 11.41 -8.66 21.74
CA GLU A 33 12.37 -8.91 20.66
C GLU A 33 11.72 -8.90 19.27
N ALA A 34 10.53 -9.50 19.16
CA ALA A 34 9.82 -9.56 17.87
C ALA A 34 9.33 -8.17 17.40
N ILE A 35 8.93 -7.32 18.35
CA ILE A 35 8.55 -5.92 18.05
C ILE A 35 9.78 -5.13 17.60
N ARG A 36 10.92 -5.26 18.31
CA ARG A 36 12.18 -4.61 17.92
C ARG A 36 12.62 -5.01 16.54
N GLU A 37 12.61 -6.31 16.26
CA GLU A 37 13.02 -6.83 14.96
C GLU A 37 12.11 -6.30 13.84
N LEU A 38 10.80 -6.41 14.02
CA LEU A 38 9.83 -5.94 13.02
C LEU A 38 9.97 -4.43 12.76
N ALA A 39 10.05 -3.63 13.82
CA ALA A 39 10.21 -2.18 13.69
C ALA A 39 11.51 -1.80 12.95
N SER A 40 12.61 -2.48 13.26
CA SER A 40 13.90 -2.26 12.60
C SER A 40 13.88 -2.64 11.13
N LEU A 41 13.20 -3.74 10.78
CA LEU A 41 13.01 -4.17 9.39
C LEU A 41 12.16 -3.18 8.59
N VAL A 42 11.06 -2.68 9.19
CA VAL A 42 10.20 -1.70 8.52
C VAL A 42 10.92 -0.37 8.31
N LEU A 43 11.70 0.11 9.29
CA LEU A 43 12.58 1.29 9.14
C LEU A 43 13.57 1.11 7.99
N SER A 44 14.22 -0.05 7.92
CA SER A 44 15.16 -0.37 6.84
C SER A 44 14.47 -0.41 5.49
N TYR A 45 13.28 -1.00 5.41
CA TYR A 45 12.48 -1.04 4.19
C TYR A 45 12.10 0.37 3.70
N ASN A 46 11.59 1.22 4.60
CA ASN A 46 11.23 2.59 4.28
C ASN A 46 12.43 3.39 3.77
N LEU A 47 13.61 3.22 4.38
CA LEU A 47 14.84 3.86 3.92
C LEU A 47 15.24 3.38 2.53
N MET A 48 15.24 2.07 2.30
CA MET A 48 15.63 1.49 1.01
C MET A 48 14.69 1.89 -0.12
N THR A 49 13.39 1.93 0.13
CA THR A 49 12.40 2.38 -0.86
C THR A 49 12.58 3.87 -1.17
N SER A 50 12.83 4.71 -0.18
CA SER A 50 13.07 6.15 -0.38
C SER A 50 14.38 6.46 -1.12
N THR A 51 15.33 5.53 -1.14
CA THR A 51 16.63 5.66 -1.83
C THR A 51 16.72 4.83 -3.11
N ASN A 52 15.62 4.29 -3.60
CA ASN A 52 15.53 3.45 -4.80
C ASN A 52 16.42 2.19 -4.77
N MET A 53 16.69 1.63 -3.61
CA MET A 53 17.47 0.39 -3.42
C MET A 53 16.55 -0.84 -3.56
N THR A 54 16.06 -1.10 -4.74
CA THR A 54 14.98 -2.07 -5.07
C THR A 54 15.26 -3.49 -4.60
N SER A 55 16.45 -4.01 -4.90
CA SER A 55 16.82 -5.40 -4.57
C SER A 55 16.87 -5.62 -3.06
N GLN A 56 17.54 -4.70 -2.34
CA GLN A 56 17.65 -4.75 -0.90
C GLN A 56 16.30 -4.56 -0.20
N ALA A 57 15.45 -3.67 -0.73
CA ALA A 57 14.09 -3.49 -0.24
C ALA A 57 13.28 -4.79 -0.35
N THR A 58 13.40 -5.53 -1.45
CA THR A 58 12.74 -6.83 -1.62
C THR A 58 13.19 -7.85 -0.60
N ASP A 59 14.48 -7.93 -0.32
CA ASP A 59 15.03 -8.86 0.68
C ASP A 59 14.53 -8.52 2.09
N VAL A 60 14.55 -7.24 2.46
CA VAL A 60 14.03 -6.79 3.76
C VAL A 60 12.53 -7.07 3.86
N HIS A 61 11.78 -6.85 2.79
CA HIS A 61 10.35 -7.16 2.77
C HIS A 61 10.06 -8.65 3.00
N ASN A 62 10.84 -9.54 2.40
CA ASN A 62 10.69 -10.98 2.64
C ASN A 62 11.00 -11.35 4.10
N ARG A 63 11.96 -10.68 4.73
CA ARG A 63 12.23 -10.84 6.16
C ARG A 63 11.09 -10.34 7.03
N ILE A 64 10.48 -9.20 6.71
CA ILE A 64 9.27 -8.71 7.41
C ILE A 64 8.17 -9.78 7.37
N LYS A 65 7.89 -10.34 6.19
CA LYS A 65 6.90 -11.42 6.04
C LYS A 65 7.23 -12.62 6.92
N GLN A 66 8.48 -13.03 6.93
CA GLN A 66 8.92 -14.17 7.74
C GLN A 66 8.77 -13.90 9.24
N THR A 67 9.15 -12.72 9.71
CA THR A 67 9.00 -12.34 11.12
C THR A 67 7.53 -12.31 11.53
N LEU A 68 6.65 -11.77 10.69
CA LEU A 68 5.20 -11.77 10.94
C LEU A 68 4.64 -13.19 10.98
N ARG A 69 5.03 -14.05 10.05
CA ARG A 69 4.58 -15.46 9.99
C ARG A 69 5.00 -16.23 11.23
N LEU A 70 6.25 -16.11 11.66
CA LEU A 70 6.78 -16.80 12.84
C LEU A 70 6.09 -16.38 14.14
N ASN A 71 5.51 -15.17 14.17
CA ASN A 71 4.76 -14.65 15.31
C ASN A 71 3.24 -14.80 15.16
N GLY A 72 2.75 -15.63 14.23
CA GLY A 72 1.33 -15.94 14.06
C GLY A 72 0.52 -14.89 13.30
N TYR A 73 1.19 -13.97 12.59
CA TYR A 73 0.55 -12.92 11.80
C TYR A 73 0.65 -13.22 10.30
N GLU A 74 0.03 -14.29 9.86
CA GLU A 74 0.08 -14.73 8.46
C GLU A 74 -0.69 -13.85 7.47
N SER A 75 -1.57 -13.00 7.95
CA SER A 75 -2.50 -12.30 7.09
C SER A 75 -2.16 -10.82 6.94
N GLY A 76 -1.81 -10.41 5.75
CA GLY A 76 -1.99 -9.04 5.34
C GLY A 76 -0.84 -8.35 4.61
N LEU A 77 0.41 -8.78 4.77
CA LEU A 77 1.51 -8.20 4.00
C LEU A 77 1.67 -8.92 2.66
N LYS A 78 0.85 -8.56 1.69
CA LYS A 78 1.06 -8.98 0.31
C LYS A 78 1.79 -7.86 -0.42
N LEU A 79 2.98 -8.15 -0.90
CA LEU A 79 3.70 -7.30 -1.83
C LEU A 79 3.14 -7.54 -3.23
N TYR A 80 2.84 -6.47 -3.93
CA TYR A 80 2.40 -6.47 -5.31
C TYR A 80 3.52 -5.92 -6.21
N GLY A 81 3.75 -6.56 -7.35
CA GLY A 81 4.86 -6.21 -8.23
C GLY A 81 6.21 -6.35 -7.54
N THR A 82 7.09 -5.40 -7.76
CA THR A 82 8.43 -5.31 -7.14
C THR A 82 8.42 -4.57 -5.80
N GLY A 83 7.30 -3.95 -5.43
CA GLY A 83 7.18 -3.06 -4.28
C GLY A 83 7.63 -1.62 -4.58
N ILE A 84 7.93 -1.32 -5.82
CA ILE A 84 8.39 0.00 -6.28
C ILE A 84 7.65 0.34 -7.55
N GLU A 85 7.19 1.58 -7.65
CA GLU A 85 6.62 2.13 -8.86
C GLU A 85 7.72 2.33 -9.92
N ASP A 86 7.41 1.96 -11.15
CA ASP A 86 8.27 2.15 -12.30
C ASP A 86 7.42 2.45 -13.56
N LYS A 87 8.05 2.51 -14.72
CA LYS A 87 7.35 2.79 -15.99
C LYS A 87 6.24 1.80 -16.37
N THR A 88 6.18 0.65 -15.71
CA THR A 88 5.24 -0.46 -15.96
C THR A 88 4.41 -0.85 -14.75
N THR A 89 4.66 -0.24 -13.61
CA THR A 89 3.99 -0.57 -12.34
C THR A 89 3.60 0.69 -11.59
N GLU A 90 2.33 0.81 -11.25
CA GLU A 90 1.79 1.93 -10.48
C GLU A 90 0.91 1.41 -9.35
N TYR A 91 0.95 2.06 -8.19
CA TYR A 91 0.17 1.72 -7.01
C TYR A 91 -0.80 2.85 -6.65
N LYS A 92 -2.03 2.49 -6.32
CA LYS A 92 -3.03 3.42 -5.80
C LYS A 92 -3.76 2.78 -4.62
N THR A 93 -3.85 3.50 -3.54
CA THR A 93 -4.55 3.02 -2.34
C THR A 93 -6.06 2.96 -2.53
N SER A 94 -6.62 3.80 -3.41
CA SER A 94 -8.06 4.02 -3.51
C SER A 94 -8.45 4.57 -4.90
N ILE A 95 -9.71 4.34 -5.30
CA ILE A 95 -10.38 5.06 -6.39
C ILE A 95 -11.31 6.17 -5.88
N VAL A 96 -11.49 6.28 -4.56
CA VAL A 96 -12.39 7.24 -3.92
C VAL A 96 -11.63 8.38 -3.26
N TYR A 97 -10.51 8.05 -2.59
CA TYR A 97 -9.75 8.98 -1.77
C TYR A 97 -8.44 9.36 -2.45
N LEU A 98 -8.14 10.65 -2.51
CA LEU A 98 -6.86 11.15 -3.03
C LEU A 98 -5.74 10.85 -2.03
N ALA A 99 -4.61 10.34 -2.52
CA ALA A 99 -3.48 9.89 -1.69
C ALA A 99 -2.79 11.00 -0.87
N ASP A 100 -2.95 12.26 -1.26
CA ASP A 100 -2.17 13.39 -0.74
C ASP A 100 -2.91 14.25 0.28
N LYS A 101 -3.75 13.66 1.16
CA LYS A 101 -4.54 14.49 2.06
C LYS A 101 -4.48 14.05 3.51
N THR A 102 -4.24 15.05 4.34
CA THR A 102 -4.37 15.00 5.81
C THR A 102 -5.81 14.76 6.28
N VAL A 103 -6.79 14.74 5.36
CA VAL A 103 -8.22 14.51 5.62
C VAL A 103 -8.76 13.58 4.54
N ASP A 104 -9.33 12.46 4.94
CA ASP A 104 -10.00 11.49 4.07
C ASP A 104 -11.34 12.02 3.55
N ILE A 105 -11.28 13.03 2.67
CA ILE A 105 -12.46 13.53 1.96
C ILE A 105 -12.59 12.73 0.66
N PRO A 106 -13.71 12.01 0.48
CA PRO A 106 -13.90 11.27 -0.77
C PRO A 106 -14.03 12.25 -1.95
N ASN A 107 -13.28 11.97 -3.00
CA ASN A 107 -13.35 12.69 -4.26
C ASN A 107 -13.09 11.72 -5.42
N MET A 108 -14.03 10.79 -5.62
CA MET A 108 -13.91 9.73 -6.62
C MET A 108 -13.74 10.29 -8.04
N GLN A 109 -14.34 11.42 -8.35
CA GLN A 109 -14.23 12.02 -9.68
C GLN A 109 -12.79 12.45 -10.00
N GLU A 110 -12.11 13.11 -9.08
CA GLU A 110 -10.71 13.51 -9.28
C GLU A 110 -9.76 12.31 -9.21
N GLN A 111 -10.02 11.39 -8.29
CA GLN A 111 -9.19 10.19 -8.19
C GLN A 111 -9.31 9.32 -9.45
N MET A 112 -10.50 9.22 -10.04
CA MET A 112 -10.69 8.49 -11.31
C MET A 112 -9.93 9.15 -12.46
N LYS A 113 -9.83 10.47 -12.53
CA LYS A 113 -8.98 11.15 -13.51
C LYS A 113 -7.50 10.76 -13.38
N VAL A 114 -7.01 10.67 -12.14
CA VAL A 114 -5.62 10.20 -11.87
C VAL A 114 -5.44 8.77 -12.38
N ILE A 115 -6.38 7.88 -12.09
CA ILE A 115 -6.34 6.48 -12.54
C ILE A 115 -6.37 6.38 -14.07
N LEU A 116 -7.24 7.11 -14.73
CA LEU A 116 -7.32 7.12 -16.19
C LEU A 116 -6.05 7.69 -16.82
N SER A 117 -5.43 8.71 -16.22
CA SER A 117 -4.14 9.24 -16.68
C SER A 117 -3.00 8.21 -16.60
N VAL A 118 -2.99 7.39 -15.56
CA VAL A 118 -2.02 6.27 -15.44
C VAL A 118 -2.27 5.23 -16.54
N ILE A 119 -3.52 4.87 -16.77
CA ILE A 119 -3.89 3.90 -17.81
C ILE A 119 -3.53 4.44 -19.20
N ASP A 120 -3.79 5.72 -19.46
CA ASP A 120 -3.38 6.40 -20.71
C ASP A 120 -1.86 6.34 -20.91
N SER A 121 -1.09 6.59 -19.86
CA SER A 121 0.37 6.44 -19.91
C SER A 121 0.80 5.04 -20.29
N PHE A 122 0.17 4.00 -19.72
CA PHE A 122 0.45 2.61 -20.06
C PHE A 122 0.06 2.26 -21.51
N LEU A 123 -1.07 2.77 -22.00
CA LEU A 123 -1.50 2.56 -23.39
C LEU A 123 -0.57 3.21 -24.40
N ASN A 124 0.11 4.29 -24.04
CA ASN A 124 1.07 5.00 -24.89
C ASN A 124 2.52 4.50 -24.76
N THR A 125 2.74 3.42 -24.00
CA THR A 125 4.06 2.80 -23.79
C THR A 125 4.00 1.28 -24.01
N ASP A 126 4.86 0.54 -23.35
CA ASP A 126 4.91 -0.93 -23.46
C ASP A 126 3.81 -1.64 -22.63
N GLY A 127 2.83 -0.88 -22.14
CA GLY A 127 1.83 -1.36 -21.22
C GLY A 127 2.28 -1.29 -19.76
N GLY A 128 1.41 -1.74 -18.84
CA GLY A 128 1.72 -1.72 -17.41
C GLY A 128 0.66 -2.40 -16.56
N THR A 129 0.91 -2.41 -15.26
CA THR A 129 -0.01 -2.93 -14.26
C THR A 129 -0.30 -1.86 -13.21
N LEU A 130 -1.55 -1.50 -13.07
CA LEU A 130 -2.06 -0.66 -11.99
C LEU A 130 -2.62 -1.55 -10.88
N TYR A 131 -2.06 -1.41 -9.69
CA TYR A 131 -2.58 -2.08 -8.49
C TYR A 131 -3.40 -1.09 -7.66
N ILE A 132 -4.65 -1.44 -7.35
CA ILE A 132 -5.55 -0.65 -6.51
C ILE A 132 -5.73 -1.33 -5.15
N GLY A 133 -5.78 -0.56 -4.08
CA GLY A 133 -5.73 -1.07 -2.71
C GLY A 133 -4.31 -1.41 -2.26
N VAL A 134 -3.32 -0.77 -2.87
CA VAL A 134 -1.89 -0.96 -2.63
C VAL A 134 -1.26 0.42 -2.39
N ASN A 135 -0.38 0.52 -1.39
CA ASN A 135 0.35 1.77 -1.10
C ASN A 135 1.60 1.91 -1.97
N ASP A 136 2.26 3.07 -1.92
CA ASP A 136 3.45 3.42 -2.70
C ASP A 136 4.66 2.51 -2.43
N SER A 137 4.60 1.70 -1.38
CA SER A 137 5.60 0.66 -1.06
C SER A 137 5.21 -0.72 -1.60
N GLY A 138 4.19 -0.82 -2.44
CA GLY A 138 3.71 -2.08 -3.01
C GLY A 138 2.95 -2.96 -2.02
N MET A 139 2.63 -2.46 -0.83
CA MET A 139 1.95 -3.22 0.21
C MET A 139 0.44 -3.13 0.07
N GLY A 140 -0.25 -4.26 0.11
CA GLY A 140 -1.70 -4.31 0.06
C GLY A 140 -2.34 -3.71 1.31
N VAL A 141 -3.05 -2.60 1.15
CA VAL A 141 -3.85 -1.96 2.20
C VAL A 141 -5.33 -2.39 2.16
N GLY A 142 -5.73 -3.00 1.04
CA GLY A 142 -7.09 -3.47 0.82
C GLY A 142 -8.04 -2.39 0.31
N LEU A 143 -9.29 -2.77 0.12
CA LEU A 143 -10.34 -1.94 -0.50
C LEU A 143 -11.48 -1.60 0.47
N GLN A 144 -11.30 -1.85 1.78
CA GLN A 144 -12.38 -1.72 2.76
C GLN A 144 -12.94 -0.31 2.83
N SER A 145 -12.08 0.71 2.77
CA SER A 145 -12.51 2.12 2.79
C SER A 145 -13.31 2.47 1.56
N ASP A 146 -12.86 2.04 0.38
CA ASP A 146 -13.58 2.28 -0.88
C ASP A 146 -14.92 1.55 -0.90
N LEU A 147 -14.93 0.28 -0.48
CA LEU A 147 -16.16 -0.52 -0.44
C LEU A 147 -17.18 0.00 0.58
N ALA A 148 -16.72 0.67 1.64
CA ALA A 148 -17.59 1.33 2.61
C ALA A 148 -18.19 2.66 2.07
N TYR A 149 -17.65 3.19 0.99
CA TYR A 149 -18.20 4.39 0.37
C TYR A 149 -19.63 4.15 -0.11
N PHE A 150 -20.50 5.15 0.09
CA PHE A 150 -21.95 5.00 -0.08
C PHE A 150 -22.37 4.50 -1.48
N GLU A 151 -21.59 4.81 -2.52
CA GLU A 151 -21.89 4.35 -3.87
C GLU A 151 -21.71 2.85 -4.02
N PHE A 152 -20.73 2.26 -3.34
CA PHE A 152 -20.43 0.83 -3.46
C PHE A 152 -21.20 -0.01 -2.43
N ASN A 153 -21.34 0.48 -1.21
CA ASN A 153 -22.06 -0.20 -0.13
C ASN A 153 -21.66 -1.69 0.02
N GLY A 154 -20.37 -1.97 -0.08
CA GLY A 154 -19.79 -3.31 0.00
C GLY A 154 -19.83 -4.15 -1.30
N ASP A 155 -20.45 -3.64 -2.37
CA ASP A 155 -20.57 -4.34 -3.64
C ASP A 155 -19.27 -4.30 -4.46
N LYS A 156 -18.53 -5.41 -4.45
CA LYS A 156 -17.26 -5.58 -5.17
C LYS A 156 -17.45 -5.60 -6.69
N ASP A 157 -18.56 -6.12 -7.17
CA ASP A 157 -18.85 -6.21 -8.61
C ASP A 157 -19.16 -4.82 -9.16
N LYS A 158 -19.91 -4.01 -8.40
CA LYS A 158 -20.15 -2.61 -8.74
C LYS A 158 -18.83 -1.82 -8.73
N TYR A 159 -17.98 -2.04 -7.74
CA TYR A 159 -16.66 -1.42 -7.67
C TYR A 159 -15.82 -1.73 -8.93
N ALA A 160 -15.70 -2.99 -9.30
CA ALA A 160 -14.95 -3.42 -10.48
C ALA A 160 -15.54 -2.84 -11.77
N ARG A 161 -16.87 -2.87 -11.92
CA ARG A 161 -17.56 -2.28 -13.07
C ARG A 161 -17.32 -0.79 -13.20
N THR A 162 -17.36 -0.05 -12.08
CA THR A 162 -17.10 1.40 -12.11
C THR A 162 -15.76 1.73 -12.74
N ILE A 163 -14.71 0.95 -12.45
CA ILE A 163 -13.39 1.13 -13.07
C ILE A 163 -13.45 0.76 -14.55
N THR A 164 -14.02 -0.40 -14.87
CA THR A 164 -14.11 -0.86 -16.26
C THR A 164 -14.89 0.10 -17.13
N ASP A 165 -16.04 0.58 -16.67
CA ASP A 165 -16.89 1.51 -17.40
C ASP A 165 -16.19 2.87 -17.61
N ALA A 166 -15.44 3.34 -16.62
CA ALA A 166 -14.64 4.55 -16.73
C ALA A 166 -13.54 4.41 -17.80
N VAL A 167 -12.85 3.27 -17.84
CA VAL A 167 -11.83 2.97 -18.85
C VAL A 167 -12.44 2.90 -20.24
N VAL A 168 -13.51 2.11 -20.42
CA VAL A 168 -14.19 1.97 -21.71
C VAL A 168 -14.79 3.30 -22.22
N GLY A 169 -15.23 4.15 -21.29
CA GLY A 169 -15.77 5.47 -21.65
C GLY A 169 -14.71 6.53 -21.96
N ALA A 170 -13.45 6.31 -21.60
CA ALA A 170 -12.35 7.25 -21.82
C ALA A 170 -11.56 6.95 -23.08
N PHE A 171 -11.53 5.73 -23.56
CA PHE A 171 -10.73 5.24 -24.70
C PHE A 171 -11.59 4.48 -25.70
#